data_b3182feecf8a06ac05419460c838833c
#
_entry.id   b3182feecf8a06ac05419460c838833c
#
_cell.length_a   1.000
_cell.length_b   1.000
_cell.length_c   1.000
_cell.angle_alpha   90.00
_cell.angle_beta   90.00
_cell.angle_gamma   90.00
#
_symmetry.space_group_name_H-M   'P 1'
#
loop_
_entity.id
_entity.type
_entity.pdbx_description
1 polymer ?
#
loop_
_entity_poly.entity_id
_entity_poly.type
_entity_poly.pdbx_seq_one_letter_code
_entity_poly.pdbx_strand_id
1 'polypeptide(L)'
;VAGAVWSLACEGAAVGGLDLALTSDVPVGSGLSSSAAVECATVLAARDLFGGPSDPARLALLAQRAENEVVGVPCGIMDQMASMVCTAGHVLLLDTRSLAAARRSRAACSWWR
;
A
#
# COMPACT_ATOMS: atom_id res chain seq x y z
N VAL A 1 -0.39 -6.30 9.96
CA VAL A 1 0.76 -7.17 9.64
C VAL A 1 0.29 -8.55 9.20
N ALA A 2 -0.29 -9.38 10.10
CA ALA A 2 -0.72 -10.75 9.73
C ALA A 2 -1.68 -10.77 8.53
N GLY A 3 -2.64 -9.87 8.46
CA GLY A 3 -3.56 -9.74 7.32
C GLY A 3 -2.85 -9.45 6.00
N ALA A 4 -1.78 -8.64 6.00
CA ALA A 4 -1.00 -8.34 4.81
C ALA A 4 -0.28 -9.58 4.26
N VAL A 5 0.30 -10.39 5.15
CA VAL A 5 0.92 -11.67 4.80
C VAL A 5 -0.14 -12.66 4.29
N TRP A 6 -1.27 -12.75 4.96
CA TRP A 6 -2.40 -13.59 4.55
C TRP A 6 -2.94 -13.22 3.16
N SER A 7 -3.12 -11.92 2.88
CA SER A 7 -3.62 -11.49 1.57
C SER A 7 -2.69 -11.87 0.42
N LEU A 8 -1.36 -11.84 0.66
CA LEU A 8 -0.37 -12.29 -0.30
C LEU A 8 -0.42 -13.82 -0.50
N ALA A 9 -0.63 -14.58 0.58
CA ALA A 9 -0.81 -16.04 0.48
C ALA A 9 -2.05 -16.41 -0.36
N CYS A 10 -3.13 -15.63 -0.26
CA CYS A 10 -4.32 -15.79 -1.10
C CYS A 10 -4.05 -15.56 -2.60
N GLU A 11 -3.00 -14.82 -2.96
CA GLU A 11 -2.56 -14.68 -4.35
C GLU A 11 -1.66 -15.85 -4.83
N GLY A 12 -1.49 -16.86 -4.00
CA GLY A 12 -0.73 -18.06 -4.35
C GLY A 12 0.76 -17.99 -3.97
N ALA A 13 1.21 -16.98 -3.26
CA ALA A 13 2.58 -16.96 -2.73
C ALA A 13 2.77 -18.06 -1.67
N ALA A 14 3.87 -18.79 -1.75
CA ALA A 14 4.20 -19.85 -0.80
C ALA A 14 4.77 -19.26 0.50
N VAL A 15 3.92 -18.59 1.25
CA VAL A 15 4.30 -17.89 2.47
C VAL A 15 4.61 -18.89 3.58
N GLY A 16 5.82 -18.77 4.16
CA GLY A 16 6.27 -19.55 5.33
C GLY A 16 6.24 -18.74 6.62
N GLY A 17 6.90 -19.24 7.65
CA GLY A 17 7.14 -18.51 8.89
C GLY A 17 7.95 -17.24 8.64
N LEU A 18 7.65 -16.16 9.37
CA LEU A 18 8.26 -14.86 9.18
C LEU A 18 8.43 -14.15 10.52
N ASP A 19 9.66 -13.74 10.81
CA ASP A 19 9.97 -12.82 11.89
C ASP A 19 10.10 -11.41 11.31
N LEU A 20 9.38 -10.45 11.89
CA LEU A 20 9.35 -9.06 11.43
C LEU A 20 9.86 -8.11 12.51
N ALA A 21 10.81 -7.26 12.14
CA ALA A 21 11.16 -6.06 12.89
C ALA A 21 10.60 -4.85 12.16
N LEU A 22 9.81 -4.02 12.85
CA LEU A 22 9.18 -2.83 12.30
C LEU A 22 9.75 -1.58 12.95
N THR A 23 10.17 -0.62 12.15
CA THR A 23 10.47 0.75 12.56
C THR A 23 9.68 1.73 11.67
N SER A 24 9.27 2.86 12.23
CA SER A 24 8.46 3.83 11.49
C SER A 24 8.68 5.24 12.01
N ASP A 25 8.84 6.18 11.08
CA ASP A 25 8.81 7.62 11.34
C ASP A 25 7.41 8.23 11.12
N VAL A 26 6.44 7.41 10.68
CA VAL A 26 5.04 7.84 10.52
C VAL A 26 4.36 7.85 11.88
N PRO A 27 3.94 9.02 12.38
CA PRO A 27 3.33 9.10 13.70
C PRO A 27 1.97 8.41 13.74
N VAL A 28 1.78 7.55 14.73
CA VAL A 28 0.54 6.80 14.91
C VAL A 28 -0.58 7.74 15.36
N GLY A 29 -1.77 7.59 14.78
CA GLY A 29 -2.96 8.35 15.17
C GLY A 29 -3.00 9.81 14.71
N SER A 30 -2.07 10.22 13.85
CA SER A 30 -1.98 11.60 13.34
C SER A 30 -2.78 11.86 12.05
N GLY A 31 -3.52 10.89 11.56
CA GLY A 31 -4.23 10.99 10.27
C GLY A 31 -3.31 10.88 9.05
N LEU A 32 -2.09 10.40 9.22
CA LEU A 32 -1.12 10.19 8.11
C LEU A 32 -1.09 8.75 7.62
N SER A 33 -2.20 8.02 7.77
CA SER A 33 -2.38 6.67 7.22
C SER A 33 -1.30 5.67 7.66
N SER A 34 -0.96 5.69 8.95
CA SER A 34 0.07 4.79 9.50
C SER A 34 -0.29 3.30 9.33
N SER A 35 -1.58 2.93 9.33
CA SER A 35 -2.04 1.57 9.05
C SER A 35 -1.68 1.15 7.63
N ALA A 36 -2.04 1.94 6.63
CA ALA A 36 -1.71 1.68 5.23
C ALA A 36 -0.20 1.59 5.00
N ALA A 37 0.59 2.46 5.67
CA ALA A 37 2.05 2.41 5.58
C ALA A 37 2.63 1.08 6.06
N VAL A 38 2.17 0.59 7.23
CA VAL A 38 2.61 -0.70 7.79
C VAL A 38 2.16 -1.87 6.93
N GLU A 39 0.92 -1.84 6.42
CA GLU A 39 0.38 -2.90 5.57
C GLU A 39 1.13 -2.98 4.25
N CYS A 40 1.34 -1.84 3.58
CA CYS A 40 2.09 -1.75 2.34
C CYS A 40 3.54 -2.23 2.51
N ALA A 41 4.23 -1.77 3.55
CA ALA A 41 5.58 -2.22 3.85
C ALA A 41 5.65 -3.74 4.10
N THR A 42 4.66 -4.28 4.83
CA THR A 42 4.60 -5.72 5.12
C THR A 42 4.33 -6.54 3.86
N VAL A 43 3.36 -6.13 3.02
CA VAL A 43 3.07 -6.82 1.76
C VAL A 43 4.29 -6.80 0.85
N LEU A 44 4.98 -5.66 0.75
CA LEU A 44 6.17 -5.51 -0.08
C LEU A 44 7.32 -6.40 0.39
N ALA A 45 7.61 -6.41 1.69
CA ALA A 45 8.65 -7.25 2.28
C ALA A 45 8.33 -8.75 2.12
N ALA A 46 7.09 -9.16 2.37
CA ALA A 46 6.66 -10.54 2.19
C ALA A 46 6.73 -10.97 0.71
N ARG A 47 6.33 -10.10 -0.22
CA ARG A 47 6.47 -10.34 -1.66
C ARG A 47 7.93 -10.53 -2.07
N ASP A 48 8.84 -9.75 -1.54
CA ASP A 48 10.26 -9.87 -1.85
C ASP A 48 10.86 -11.20 -1.36
N LEU A 49 10.35 -11.74 -0.25
CA LEU A 49 10.80 -13.00 0.33
C LEU A 49 10.16 -14.24 -0.31
N PHE A 50 8.86 -14.18 -0.59
CA PHE A 50 8.06 -15.36 -0.96
C PHE A 50 7.56 -15.34 -2.41
N GLY A 51 7.84 -14.26 -3.14
CA GLY A 51 7.27 -14.01 -4.47
C GLY A 51 5.87 -13.42 -4.43
N GLY A 52 5.34 -13.13 -5.61
CA GLY A 52 4.03 -12.52 -5.77
C GLY A 52 4.00 -11.45 -6.87
N PRO A 53 2.94 -10.65 -6.94
CA PRO A 53 2.79 -9.66 -7.99
C PRO A 53 3.86 -8.56 -7.89
N SER A 54 4.34 -8.11 -9.03
CA SER A 54 5.31 -7.00 -9.12
C SER A 54 4.67 -5.64 -9.31
N ASP A 55 3.38 -5.59 -9.68
CA ASP A 55 2.64 -4.35 -9.88
C ASP A 55 2.33 -3.66 -8.55
N PRO A 56 2.80 -2.42 -8.33
CA PRO A 56 2.53 -1.67 -7.11
C PRO A 56 1.04 -1.45 -6.82
N ALA A 57 0.22 -1.27 -7.86
CA ALA A 57 -1.22 -1.11 -7.69
C ALA A 57 -1.86 -2.41 -7.17
N ARG A 58 -1.40 -3.57 -7.64
CA ARG A 58 -1.85 -4.86 -7.13
C ARG A 58 -1.45 -5.07 -5.67
N LEU A 59 -0.23 -4.67 -5.30
CA LEU A 59 0.22 -4.74 -3.91
C LEU A 59 -0.60 -3.81 -2.99
N ALA A 60 -0.98 -2.63 -3.48
CA ALA A 60 -1.87 -1.73 -2.76
C ALA A 60 -3.25 -2.36 -2.49
N LEU A 61 -3.80 -3.09 -3.46
CA LEU A 61 -5.05 -3.84 -3.27
C LEU A 61 -4.93 -4.93 -2.22
N LEU A 62 -3.81 -5.63 -2.16
CA LEU A 62 -3.56 -6.65 -1.14
C LEU A 62 -3.47 -6.04 0.26
N ALA A 63 -2.82 -4.89 0.38
CA ALA A 63 -2.78 -4.14 1.64
C ALA A 63 -4.19 -3.68 2.07
N GLN A 64 -4.97 -3.10 1.17
CA GLN A 64 -6.37 -2.73 1.44
C GLN A 64 -7.22 -3.94 1.85
N ARG A 65 -7.05 -5.06 1.17
CA ARG A 65 -7.77 -6.29 1.51
C ARG A 65 -7.48 -6.76 2.94
N ALA A 66 -6.23 -6.64 3.37
CA ALA A 66 -5.84 -6.96 4.75
C ALA A 66 -6.59 -6.10 5.77
N GLU A 67 -6.75 -4.80 5.50
CA GLU A 67 -7.47 -3.88 6.38
C GLU A 67 -8.97 -4.17 6.39
N ASN A 68 -9.58 -4.39 5.23
CA ASN A 68 -11.01 -4.62 5.10
C ASN A 68 -11.45 -5.99 5.64
N GLU A 69 -10.72 -7.07 5.31
CA GLU A 69 -11.16 -8.45 5.58
C GLU A 69 -10.61 -9.00 6.90
N VAL A 70 -9.42 -8.56 7.35
CA VAL A 70 -8.78 -9.09 8.56
C VAL A 70 -8.91 -8.14 9.74
N VAL A 71 -8.71 -6.84 9.52
CA VAL A 71 -8.90 -5.84 10.57
C VAL A 71 -10.38 -5.47 10.73
N GLY A 72 -11.15 -5.58 9.64
CA GLY A 72 -12.59 -5.29 9.63
C GLY A 72 -12.91 -3.80 9.53
N VAL A 73 -11.95 -2.97 9.11
CA VAL A 73 -12.14 -1.53 8.90
C VAL A 73 -12.38 -1.28 7.41
N PRO A 74 -13.59 -0.89 7.00
CA PRO A 74 -13.87 -0.59 5.61
C PRO A 74 -13.17 0.70 5.20
N CYS A 75 -12.10 0.59 4.45
CA CYS A 75 -11.34 1.72 3.93
C CYS A 75 -11.36 1.76 2.39
N GLY A 76 -11.21 2.98 1.83
CA GLY A 76 -10.92 3.17 0.41
C GLY A 76 -9.48 2.82 0.07
N ILE A 77 -9.17 2.75 -1.23
CA ILE A 77 -7.84 2.36 -1.73
C ILE A 77 -6.81 3.50 -1.73
N MET A 78 -7.23 4.74 -1.44
CA MET A 78 -6.43 5.94 -1.64
C MET A 78 -5.08 5.89 -0.91
N ASP A 79 -5.10 5.52 0.36
CA ASP A 79 -3.92 5.55 1.23
C ASP A 79 -2.87 4.51 0.82
N GLN A 80 -3.32 3.31 0.48
CA GLN A 80 -2.46 2.24 -0.01
C GLN A 80 -1.88 2.58 -1.39
N MET A 81 -2.69 3.16 -2.29
CA MET A 81 -2.20 3.62 -3.59
C MET A 81 -1.20 4.78 -3.44
N ALA A 82 -1.46 5.72 -2.55
CA ALA A 82 -0.51 6.79 -2.26
C ALA A 82 0.83 6.23 -1.75
N SER A 83 0.77 5.27 -0.83
CA SER A 83 1.96 4.63 -0.26
C SER A 83 2.79 3.86 -1.30
N MET A 84 2.13 3.14 -2.22
CA MET A 84 2.78 2.23 -3.18
C MET A 84 3.16 2.90 -4.50
N VAL A 85 2.37 3.88 -4.97
CA VAL A 85 2.45 4.37 -6.36
C VAL A 85 2.99 5.79 -6.46
N CYS A 86 2.95 6.59 -5.38
CA CYS A 86 3.48 7.95 -5.39
C CYS A 86 5.00 7.97 -5.61
N THR A 87 5.44 9.04 -6.24
CA THR A 87 6.87 9.31 -6.47
C THR A 87 7.21 10.71 -5.97
N ALA A 88 8.35 10.86 -5.34
CA ALA A 88 8.81 12.16 -4.84
C ALA A 88 8.77 13.23 -5.95
N GLY A 89 8.31 14.42 -5.63
CA GLY A 89 8.18 15.52 -6.58
C GLY A 89 7.02 15.42 -7.56
N HIS A 90 6.14 14.43 -7.41
CA HIS A 90 4.97 14.23 -8.28
C HIS A 90 3.67 14.27 -7.48
N VAL A 91 2.60 14.59 -8.18
CA VAL A 91 1.22 14.45 -7.72
C VAL A 91 0.63 13.21 -8.38
N LEU A 92 -0.06 12.39 -7.61
CA LEU A 92 -0.80 11.24 -8.10
C LEU A 92 -2.26 11.67 -8.35
N LEU A 93 -2.71 11.55 -9.59
CA LEU A 93 -4.12 11.59 -9.93
C LEU A 93 -4.63 10.14 -9.97
N LEU A 94 -5.56 9.82 -9.07
CA LEU A 94 -6.10 8.48 -8.94
C LEU A 94 -7.61 8.49 -9.16
N ASP A 95 -8.08 7.72 -10.12
CA ASP A 95 -9.49 7.32 -10.19
C ASP A 95 -9.70 6.07 -9.33
N THR A 96 -10.36 6.24 -8.19
CA THR A 96 -10.58 5.15 -7.23
C THR A 96 -11.58 4.09 -7.69
N ARG A 97 -12.28 4.28 -8.81
CA ARG A 97 -13.20 3.30 -9.39
C ARG A 97 -12.48 2.36 -10.35
N SER A 98 -11.73 2.95 -11.29
CA SER A 98 -11.01 2.18 -12.31
C SER A 98 -9.60 1.82 -11.90
N LEU A 99 -9.09 2.40 -10.80
CA LEU A 99 -7.69 2.35 -10.36
C LEU A 99 -6.70 2.93 -11.37
N ALA A 100 -7.19 3.67 -12.36
CA ALA A 100 -6.34 4.39 -13.27
C ALA A 100 -5.55 5.46 -12.51
N ALA A 101 -4.23 5.41 -12.65
CA ALA A 101 -3.32 6.31 -11.97
C ALA A 101 -2.43 7.05 -12.95
N ALA A 102 -2.31 8.36 -12.79
CA ALA A 102 -1.39 9.18 -13.56
C ALA A 102 -0.53 10.02 -12.63
N ARG A 103 0.77 10.06 -12.91
CA ARG A 103 1.72 10.91 -12.17
C ARG A 103 2.01 12.19 -12.96
N ARG A 104 1.94 13.32 -12.29
CA ARG A 104 2.26 14.63 -12.84
C ARG A 104 3.36 15.28 -12.01
N SER A 105 4.40 15.80 -12.66
CA SER A 105 5.41 16.58 -11.95
C SER A 105 4.78 17.79 -11.27
N ARG A 106 5.17 18.09 -10.04
CA ARG A 106 4.72 19.29 -9.31
C ARG A 106 4.99 20.58 -10.11
N ALA A 107 6.10 20.64 -10.86
CA ALA A 107 6.43 21.77 -11.70
C ALA A 107 5.44 21.99 -12.86
N ALA A 108 4.72 20.93 -13.28
CA ALA A 108 3.70 21.00 -14.32
C ALA A 108 2.30 21.35 -13.79
N CYS A 109 2.12 21.46 -12.48
CA CYS A 109 0.82 21.75 -11.85
C CYS A 109 0.73 23.25 -11.55
N SER A 110 0.13 24.03 -12.46
CA SER A 110 -0.01 25.50 -12.33
C SER A 110 -0.83 25.96 -11.11
N TRP A 111 -1.70 25.12 -10.58
CA TRP A 111 -2.54 25.40 -9.41
C TRP A 111 -1.84 25.20 -8.05
N TRP A 112 -0.57 24.79 -8.04
CA TRP A 112 0.24 24.61 -6.83
C TRP A 112 1.19 25.80 -6.54
N ARG A 113 1.03 26.93 -7.23
CA ARG A 113 1.86 28.13 -7.02
C ARG A 113 1.21 29.09 -6.04
#